data_c19503420ef21fa001198e6aee5fd941
#
_entry.id   c19503420ef21fa001198e6aee5fd941
#
_cell.length_a   1.000
_cell.length_b   1.000
_cell.length_c   1.000
_cell.angle_alpha   90.00
_cell.angle_beta   90.00
_cell.angle_gamma   90.00
#
_symmetry.space_group_name_H-M   'P 1'
#
loop_
_entity.id
_entity.type
_entity.pdbx_description
1 polymer ?
#
loop_
_entity_poly.entity_id
_entity_poly.type
_entity_poly.pdbx_seq_one_letter_code
_entity_poly.pdbx_strand_id
1 'polypeptide(L)'
;MATKDEVLTALDDVEDPELKLSIVELGLVYDVRFESKEGKEHAEVDMTLTSPGCPAAAEIMAAAHRAALNAVESVHINLVWSPRWDPKIHASEDARMDMGIWD
;
A
#
# COMPACT_ATOMS: atom_id res chain seq x y z
N MET A 1 -12.80 0.40 16.61
CA MET A 1 -12.71 0.79 15.19
C MET A 1 -11.26 0.86 14.75
N ALA A 2 -10.99 0.35 13.58
CA ALA A 2 -9.64 0.43 13.03
C ALA A 2 -9.28 1.87 12.67
N THR A 3 -7.99 2.18 12.76
CA THR A 3 -7.47 3.49 12.38
C THR A 3 -6.62 3.34 11.12
N LYS A 4 -6.35 4.47 10.48
CA LYS A 4 -5.45 4.50 9.32
C LYS A 4 -4.09 3.89 9.68
N ASP A 5 -3.57 4.22 10.85
CA ASP A 5 -2.28 3.68 11.31
C ASP A 5 -2.30 2.17 11.47
N GLU A 6 -3.39 1.62 11.96
CA GLU A 6 -3.52 0.16 12.09
C GLU A 6 -3.53 -0.53 10.74
N VAL A 7 -4.22 0.05 9.76
CA VAL A 7 -4.23 -0.49 8.39
C VAL A 7 -2.84 -0.38 7.77
N LEU A 8 -2.17 0.76 7.94
CA LEU A 8 -0.81 0.94 7.42
C LEU A 8 0.17 -0.03 8.07
N THR A 9 0.03 -0.27 9.38
CA THR A 9 0.88 -1.24 10.08
C THR A 9 0.68 -2.64 9.52
N ALA A 10 -0.57 -3.02 9.24
CA ALA A 10 -0.86 -4.31 8.64
C ALA A 10 -0.27 -4.41 7.23
N LEU A 11 -0.39 -3.35 6.44
CA LEU A 11 0.13 -3.32 5.07
C LEU A 11 1.66 -3.29 5.02
N ASP A 12 2.31 -2.86 6.09
CA ASP A 12 3.77 -2.80 6.15
C ASP A 12 4.42 -4.18 6.05
N ASP A 13 3.67 -5.25 6.29
CA ASP A 13 4.15 -6.62 6.12
C ASP A 13 4.22 -7.04 4.64
N VAL A 14 3.63 -6.27 3.74
CA VAL A 14 3.61 -6.58 2.32
C VAL A 14 4.83 -5.94 1.64
N GLU A 15 5.61 -6.76 0.94
CA GLU A 15 6.81 -6.28 0.24
C GLU A 15 6.64 -6.36 -1.26
N ASP A 16 7.23 -5.39 -1.97
CA ASP A 16 7.38 -5.49 -3.41
C ASP A 16 8.46 -6.54 -3.69
N PRO A 17 8.15 -7.59 -4.44
CA PRO A 17 9.10 -8.69 -4.64
C PRO A 17 10.36 -8.30 -5.42
N GLU A 18 10.29 -7.25 -6.22
CA GLU A 18 11.44 -6.80 -7.00
C GLU A 18 12.40 -5.99 -6.16
N LEU A 19 11.87 -5.10 -5.32
CA LEU A 19 12.67 -4.21 -4.49
C LEU A 19 12.91 -4.77 -3.09
N LYS A 20 12.10 -5.73 -2.66
CA LYS A 20 12.16 -6.35 -1.32
C LYS A 20 12.01 -5.32 -0.20
N LEU A 21 11.17 -4.32 -0.46
CA LEU A 21 10.86 -3.27 0.50
C LEU A 21 9.36 -3.22 0.71
N SER A 22 8.95 -2.81 1.92
CA SER A 22 7.54 -2.65 2.27
C SER A 22 6.84 -1.68 1.32
N ILE A 23 5.62 -2.01 0.91
CA ILE A 23 4.81 -1.12 0.06
C ILE A 23 4.50 0.19 0.77
N VAL A 24 4.43 0.18 2.11
CA VAL A 24 4.22 1.40 2.88
C VAL A 24 5.47 2.28 2.85
N GLU A 25 6.64 1.68 3.05
CA GLU A 25 7.91 2.40 3.00
C GLU A 25 8.20 2.96 1.60
N LEU A 26 7.78 2.25 0.57
CA LEU A 26 7.93 2.72 -0.81
C LEU A 26 6.96 3.85 -1.16
N GLY A 27 5.95 4.08 -0.30
CA GLY A 27 4.96 5.10 -0.56
C GLY A 27 3.94 4.70 -1.60
N LEU A 28 3.69 3.41 -1.74
CA LEU A 28 2.73 2.90 -2.72
C LEU A 28 1.29 2.99 -2.22
N VAL A 29 1.08 3.15 -0.91
CA VAL A 29 -0.25 3.33 -0.34
C VAL A 29 -0.53 4.83 -0.25
N TYR A 30 -1.45 5.32 -1.05
CA TYR A 30 -1.74 6.75 -1.15
C TYR A 30 -2.80 7.24 -0.17
N ASP A 31 -3.80 6.42 0.11
CA ASP A 31 -4.86 6.84 1.02
C ASP A 31 -5.59 5.63 1.60
N VAL A 32 -6.15 5.81 2.77
CA VAL A 32 -7.00 4.81 3.43
C VAL A 32 -8.25 5.54 3.93
N ARG A 33 -9.41 5.11 3.47
CA ARG A 33 -10.69 5.69 3.87
C ARG A 33 -11.55 4.60 4.50
N PHE A 34 -12.37 4.98 5.44
CA PHE A 34 -13.25 4.05 6.13
C PHE A 34 -14.70 4.39 5.88
N GLU A 35 -15.54 3.34 5.79
CA GLU A 35 -16.98 3.50 5.73
C GLU A 35 -17.63 2.30 6.36
N SER A 36 -18.91 2.44 6.73
CA SER A 36 -19.69 1.33 7.27
C SER A 36 -20.52 0.74 6.13
N LYS A 37 -20.34 -0.55 5.88
CA LYS A 37 -21.12 -1.27 4.88
C LYS A 37 -21.83 -2.44 5.55
N GLU A 38 -23.16 -2.42 5.52
CA GLU A 38 -23.97 -3.50 6.08
C GLU A 38 -23.61 -3.82 7.54
N GLY A 39 -23.31 -2.78 8.32
CA GLY A 39 -22.95 -2.93 9.72
C GLY A 39 -21.52 -3.36 9.96
N LYS A 40 -20.73 -3.51 8.89
CA LYS A 40 -19.33 -3.91 9.00
C LYS A 40 -18.42 -2.74 8.69
N GLU A 41 -17.27 -2.72 9.36
CA GLU A 41 -16.23 -1.74 9.06
C GLU A 41 -15.56 -2.11 7.74
N HIS A 42 -15.53 -1.15 6.82
CA HIS A 42 -14.98 -1.34 5.49
C HIS A 42 -13.91 -0.29 5.23
N ALA A 43 -12.79 -0.69 4.67
CA ALA A 43 -11.72 0.23 4.28
C ALA A 43 -11.54 0.23 2.77
N GLU A 44 -11.41 1.44 2.19
CA GLU A 44 -11.01 1.63 0.80
C GLU A 44 -9.55 2.06 0.83
N VAL A 45 -8.69 1.30 0.21
CA VAL A 45 -7.25 1.57 0.17
C VAL A 45 -6.86 1.92 -1.26
N ASP A 46 -6.36 3.15 -1.44
CA ASP A 46 -5.83 3.57 -2.73
C ASP A 46 -4.33 3.28 -2.75
N MET A 47 -3.90 2.49 -3.71
CA MET A 47 -2.47 2.21 -3.84
C MET A 47 -2.05 2.24 -5.30
N THR A 48 -0.76 2.38 -5.51
CA THR A 48 -0.18 2.35 -6.84
C THR A 48 0.94 1.31 -6.88
N LEU A 49 1.55 1.17 -8.03
CA LEU A 49 2.69 0.29 -8.25
C LEU A 49 3.84 1.10 -8.80
N THR A 50 5.04 0.52 -8.77
CA THR A 50 6.24 1.22 -9.22
C THR A 50 6.24 1.48 -10.73
N SER A 51 5.53 0.64 -11.48
CA SER A 51 5.36 0.86 -12.92
C SER A 51 4.09 0.17 -13.41
N PRO A 52 3.48 0.65 -14.52
CA PRO A 52 2.29 0.02 -15.09
C PRO A 52 2.54 -1.42 -15.59
N GLY A 53 3.78 -1.75 -15.91
CA GLY A 53 4.14 -3.07 -16.40
C GLY A 53 4.61 -4.05 -15.32
N CYS A 54 4.32 -3.78 -14.05
CA CYS A 54 4.77 -4.63 -12.96
C CYS A 54 4.20 -6.04 -13.07
N PRO A 55 5.03 -7.08 -13.29
CA PRO A 55 4.52 -8.44 -13.43
C PRO A 55 3.97 -9.04 -12.14
N ALA A 56 4.32 -8.43 -11.00
CA ALA A 56 3.85 -8.88 -9.69
C ALA A 56 2.62 -8.13 -9.20
N ALA A 57 1.98 -7.32 -10.07
CA ALA A 57 0.84 -6.48 -9.67
C ALA A 57 -0.26 -7.27 -8.94
N ALA A 58 -0.69 -8.37 -9.52
CA ALA A 58 -1.77 -9.17 -8.93
C ALA A 58 -1.36 -9.75 -7.58
N GLU A 59 -0.12 -10.18 -7.44
CA GLU A 59 0.40 -10.71 -6.18
C GLU A 59 0.44 -9.63 -5.10
N ILE A 60 0.93 -8.46 -5.44
CA ILE A 60 1.04 -7.35 -4.49
C ILE A 60 -0.34 -6.93 -4.02
N MET A 61 -1.29 -6.78 -4.95
CA MET A 61 -2.65 -6.38 -4.59
C MET A 61 -3.36 -7.43 -3.75
N ALA A 62 -3.18 -8.71 -4.08
CA ALA A 62 -3.77 -9.79 -3.29
C ALA A 62 -3.17 -9.84 -1.89
N ALA A 63 -1.86 -9.66 -1.78
CA ALA A 63 -1.19 -9.65 -0.48
C ALA A 63 -1.63 -8.44 0.35
N ALA A 64 -1.79 -7.28 -0.28
CA ALA A 64 -2.28 -6.08 0.41
C ALA A 64 -3.70 -6.29 0.92
N HIS A 65 -4.56 -6.89 0.12
CA HIS A 65 -5.93 -7.19 0.52
C HIS A 65 -5.94 -8.11 1.75
N ARG A 66 -5.19 -9.20 1.70
CA ARG A 66 -5.13 -10.15 2.83
C ARG A 66 -4.57 -9.50 4.08
N ALA A 67 -3.52 -8.69 3.93
CA ALA A 67 -2.89 -8.03 5.07
C ALA A 67 -3.84 -7.05 5.73
N ALA A 68 -4.54 -6.24 4.94
CA ALA A 68 -5.48 -5.25 5.47
C ALA A 68 -6.65 -5.90 6.19
N LEU A 69 -7.05 -7.11 5.82
CA LEU A 69 -8.11 -7.84 6.50
C LEU A 69 -7.78 -8.19 7.94
N ASN A 70 -6.51 -8.10 8.33
CA ASN A 70 -6.12 -8.28 9.74
C ASN A 70 -6.51 -7.07 10.59
N ALA A 71 -6.76 -5.93 9.98
CA ALA A 71 -7.10 -4.70 10.68
C ALA A 71 -8.59 -4.33 10.57
N VAL A 72 -9.24 -4.71 9.48
CA VAL A 72 -10.65 -4.38 9.24
C VAL A 72 -11.39 -5.60 8.72
N GLU A 73 -12.73 -5.57 8.83
CA GLU A 73 -13.57 -6.70 8.44
C GLU A 73 -13.72 -6.83 6.92
N SER A 74 -13.64 -5.72 6.20
CA SER A 74 -13.83 -5.70 4.75
C SER A 74 -12.90 -4.67 4.14
N VAL A 75 -12.30 -4.99 3.00
CA VAL A 75 -11.32 -4.13 2.33
C VAL A 75 -11.52 -4.18 0.82
N HIS A 76 -11.37 -3.04 0.20
CA HIS A 76 -11.25 -2.95 -1.25
C HIS A 76 -9.96 -2.21 -1.60
N ILE A 77 -9.16 -2.79 -2.46
CA ILE A 77 -7.90 -2.17 -2.90
C ILE A 77 -8.16 -1.53 -4.26
N ASN A 78 -7.96 -0.21 -4.32
CA ASN A 78 -8.12 0.55 -5.56
C ASN A 78 -6.74 0.82 -6.13
N LEU A 79 -6.49 0.37 -7.36
CA LEU A 79 -5.24 0.66 -8.05
C LEU A 79 -5.38 2.01 -8.75
N VAL A 80 -4.51 2.95 -8.38
CA VAL A 80 -4.54 4.30 -8.93
C VAL A 80 -3.19 4.65 -9.55
N TRP A 81 -3.21 5.45 -10.61
CA TRP A 81 -2.00 5.85 -11.33
C TRP A 81 -1.74 7.35 -11.27
N SER A 82 -2.58 8.08 -10.54
CA SER A 82 -2.43 9.52 -10.38
C SER A 82 -2.51 9.86 -8.90
N PRO A 83 -1.54 10.59 -8.34
CA PRO A 83 -0.31 11.01 -9.00
C PRO A 83 0.61 9.82 -9.33
N ARG A 84 1.48 10.03 -10.32
CA ARG A 84 2.45 8.99 -10.70
C ARG A 84 3.44 8.79 -9.55
N TRP A 85 3.75 7.52 -9.26
CA TRP A 85 4.69 7.22 -8.19
C TRP A 85 6.08 7.76 -8.53
N ASP A 86 6.68 8.43 -7.55
CA ASP A 86 8.03 8.96 -7.65
C ASP A 86 8.73 8.66 -6.33
N PRO A 87 9.78 7.83 -6.34
CA PRO A 87 10.46 7.44 -5.10
C PRO A 87 11.04 8.62 -4.33
N LYS A 88 11.40 9.69 -5.02
CA LYS A 88 11.93 10.89 -4.33
C LYS A 88 10.87 11.61 -3.52
N ILE A 89 9.61 11.46 -3.91
CA ILE A 89 8.49 12.14 -3.25
C ILE A 89 7.79 11.21 -2.28
N HIS A 90 7.55 9.96 -2.71
CA HIS A 90 6.65 9.04 -2.00
C HIS A 90 7.36 8.06 -1.08
N ALA A 91 8.56 7.62 -1.42
CA ALA A 91 9.28 6.64 -0.61
C ALA A 91 9.87 7.29 0.63
N SER A 92 9.96 6.53 1.72
CA SER A 92 10.59 6.99 2.94
C SER A 92 12.08 7.21 2.71
N GLU A 93 12.72 7.96 3.61
CA GLU A 93 14.16 8.20 3.54
C GLU A 93 14.92 6.87 3.58
N ASP A 94 14.53 5.97 4.48
CA ASP A 94 15.18 4.66 4.60
C ASP A 94 15.04 3.84 3.32
N ALA A 95 13.86 3.84 2.72
CA ALA A 95 13.62 3.11 1.47
C ALA A 95 14.45 3.70 0.33
N ARG A 96 14.55 5.03 0.26
CA ARG A 96 15.36 5.68 -0.76
C ARG A 96 16.84 5.32 -0.63
N MET A 97 17.32 5.26 0.61
CA MET A 97 18.70 4.84 0.87
C MET A 97 18.94 3.42 0.42
N ASP A 98 18.01 2.52 0.73
CA ASP A 98 18.11 1.12 0.32
C ASP A 98 18.08 0.96 -1.19
N MET A 99 17.36 1.83 -1.90
CA MET A 99 17.30 1.81 -3.35
C MET A 99 18.48 2.52 -4.02
N GLY A 100 19.34 3.17 -3.22
CA GLY A 100 20.47 3.93 -3.76
C GLY A 100 20.10 5.28 -4.33
N ILE A 101 18.97 5.83 -3.93
CA ILE A 101 18.50 7.14 -4.38
C ILE A 101 18.93 8.20 -3.36
N TRP A 102 19.86 9.03 -3.78
CA TRP A 102 20.37 10.12 -2.95
C TRP A 102 19.85 11.42 -3.54
N ASP A 103 18.99 12.09 -2.87
CA ASP A 103 18.52 13.41 -3.27
C ASP A 103 18.69 13.79 -4.70
#